data_489a0b1275d63efde31e6a9759207431
#
_entry.id   489a0b1275d63efde31e6a9759207431
#
_cell.length_a   1.000
_cell.length_b   1.000
_cell.length_c   1.000
_cell.angle_alpha   90.00
_cell.angle_beta   90.00
_cell.angle_gamma   90.00
#
_symmetry.space_group_name_H-M   'P 1'
#
loop_
_entity.id
_entity.type
_entity.pdbx_description
1 polymer ?
#
loop_
_entity_poly.entity_id
_entity_poly.type
_entity_poly.pdbx_seq_one_letter_code
_entity_poly.pdbx_strand_id
1 'polypeptide(L)'
;DRLSPTDADFTAKINAFNLRKILIPEVRVLPTTNQSITQAILWAQKNQVPFAIRGGGHSYEGYSQSSKLVIDLRLMNSMQYDPSTQTLEVGAGAHLGDIYHYLSQFGAAIPAGSCPPVGVSGHTLGGGFGFIARKYGLACDSVLSLEMIDAKGDVLTVSPIEHADLFWALRGGGNGSFGIVTKFKFQTHVVDQVAIFGVSWLLPPSEAVKVSKAWQNWAPNAPEEITSVFHMSRASDRSIGLRCAGLVIQFLGDPADLIKNELENLFVDFKGEKITITNMHFIDSVRHFAGKAASSSVYMKAKSSYLLEPMSDAGILNLM
;
A
#
# COMPACT_ATOMS: atom_id res chain seq x y z
N ASP A 1 2.01 0.45 27.28
CA ASP A 1 2.83 -0.73 27.62
C ASP A 1 4.26 -0.54 27.13
N ARG A 2 5.22 -1.07 27.86
CA ARG A 2 6.63 -1.09 27.51
C ARG A 2 7.08 -2.54 27.38
N LEU A 3 7.76 -2.88 26.28
CA LEU A 3 8.39 -4.18 26.09
C LEU A 3 9.92 -4.00 26.08
N SER A 4 10.62 -4.93 26.71
CA SER A 4 12.08 -5.03 26.73
C SER A 4 12.54 -6.33 26.07
N PRO A 5 13.81 -6.47 25.68
CA PRO A 5 14.33 -7.69 25.03
C PRO A 5 14.10 -8.99 25.80
N THR A 6 13.82 -8.92 27.09
CA THR A 6 13.54 -10.08 27.96
C THR A 6 12.10 -10.56 27.91
N ASP A 7 11.19 -9.78 27.30
CA ASP A 7 9.79 -10.15 27.20
C ASP A 7 9.57 -11.19 26.07
N ALA A 8 8.83 -12.25 26.36
CA ALA A 8 8.61 -13.35 25.42
C ALA A 8 8.00 -12.91 24.08
N ASP A 9 7.15 -11.87 24.10
CA ASP A 9 6.51 -11.29 22.91
C ASP A 9 7.38 -10.29 22.15
N PHE A 10 8.53 -9.92 22.69
CA PHE A 10 9.37 -8.87 22.12
C PHE A 10 9.87 -9.25 20.71
N THR A 11 10.45 -10.44 20.59
CA THR A 11 11.06 -10.91 19.34
C THR A 11 10.01 -11.23 18.26
N ALA A 12 8.90 -11.84 18.64
CA ALA A 12 7.83 -12.20 17.71
C ALA A 12 7.13 -10.99 17.08
N LYS A 13 7.17 -9.84 17.74
CA LYS A 13 6.47 -8.61 17.31
C LYS A 13 7.39 -7.56 16.67
N ILE A 14 8.69 -7.81 16.56
CA ILE A 14 9.68 -6.88 15.96
C ILE A 14 9.84 -7.08 14.46
N ASN A 15 9.51 -8.25 13.93
CA ASN A 15 9.81 -8.61 12.55
C ASN A 15 9.32 -7.54 11.57
N ALA A 16 10.27 -6.96 10.84
CA ALA A 16 10.00 -6.11 9.69
C ALA A 16 9.59 -6.98 8.50
N PHE A 17 8.84 -6.42 7.57
CA PHE A 17 8.51 -7.09 6.32
C PHE A 17 9.78 -7.43 5.53
N ASN A 18 10.72 -6.47 5.38
CA ASN A 18 12.00 -6.71 4.71
C ASN A 18 13.07 -7.09 5.73
N LEU A 19 13.55 -8.33 5.63
CA LEU A 19 14.56 -8.91 6.52
C LEU A 19 15.99 -8.49 6.17
N ARG A 20 16.22 -7.71 5.10
CA ARG A 20 17.55 -7.24 4.69
C ARG A 20 18.24 -6.39 5.78
N LYS A 21 17.46 -5.68 6.56
CA LYS A 21 17.94 -4.89 7.69
C LYS A 21 17.03 -5.15 8.89
N ILE A 22 17.60 -5.68 9.95
CA ILE A 22 16.90 -5.91 11.23
C ILE A 22 17.66 -5.16 12.30
N LEU A 23 16.96 -4.26 13.00
CA LEU A 23 17.44 -3.58 14.18
C LEU A 23 16.58 -3.99 15.37
N ILE A 24 17.21 -4.49 16.43
CA ILE A 24 16.53 -4.87 17.66
C ILE A 24 16.62 -3.66 18.61
N PRO A 25 15.49 -3.04 19.00
CA PRO A 25 15.49 -1.90 19.90
C PRO A 25 15.81 -2.31 21.34
N GLU A 26 16.46 -1.44 22.08
CA GLU A 26 16.62 -1.60 23.52
C GLU A 26 15.28 -1.44 24.26
N VAL A 27 14.41 -0.57 23.74
CA VAL A 27 13.08 -0.29 24.30
C VAL A 27 12.07 -0.14 23.17
N ARG A 28 10.88 -0.70 23.40
CA ARG A 28 9.71 -0.53 22.56
C ARG A 28 8.56 -0.01 23.39
N VAL A 29 7.99 1.12 23.02
CA VAL A 29 6.82 1.72 23.65
C VAL A 29 5.61 1.45 22.78
N LEU A 30 4.52 0.97 23.39
CA LEU A 30 3.23 0.74 22.73
C LEU A 30 2.21 1.72 23.33
N PRO A 31 2.12 2.93 22.78
CA PRO A 31 1.18 3.94 23.26
C PRO A 31 -0.25 3.54 22.93
N THR A 32 -1.16 3.93 23.82
CA THR A 32 -2.62 3.83 23.64
C THR A 32 -3.28 5.20 23.64
N THR A 33 -2.52 6.25 23.95
CA THR A 33 -2.99 7.63 24.04
C THR A 33 -1.96 8.61 23.49
N ASN A 34 -2.41 9.80 23.07
CA ASN A 34 -1.52 10.90 22.65
C ASN A 34 -0.55 11.28 23.78
N GLN A 35 -1.00 11.32 25.02
CA GLN A 35 -0.15 11.63 26.17
C GLN A 35 1.03 10.67 26.28
N SER A 36 0.82 9.37 26.02
CA SER A 36 1.91 8.37 26.06
C SER A 36 2.95 8.63 24.96
N ILE A 37 2.52 9.08 23.79
CA ILE A 37 3.43 9.45 22.68
C ILE A 37 4.21 10.72 23.04
N THR A 38 3.51 11.77 23.52
CA THR A 38 4.15 13.01 23.99
C THR A 38 5.24 12.72 25.02
N GLN A 39 4.93 11.90 26.02
CA GLN A 39 5.90 11.50 27.03
C GLN A 39 7.13 10.78 26.43
N ALA A 40 6.90 9.88 25.47
CA ALA A 40 7.99 9.16 24.81
C ALA A 40 8.88 10.09 23.98
N ILE A 41 8.30 11.04 23.22
CA ILE A 41 9.04 12.03 22.44
C ILE A 41 9.91 12.91 23.37
N LEU A 42 9.28 13.52 24.39
CA LEU A 42 9.97 14.43 25.30
C LEU A 42 11.07 13.71 26.11
N TRP A 43 10.82 12.46 26.51
CA TRP A 43 11.84 11.65 27.17
C TRP A 43 13.02 11.36 26.22
N ALA A 44 12.74 10.97 24.99
CA ALA A 44 13.76 10.67 24.00
C ALA A 44 14.63 11.89 23.70
N GLN A 45 14.03 13.06 23.54
CA GLN A 45 14.73 14.32 23.33
C GLN A 45 15.60 14.71 24.52
N LYS A 46 15.03 14.69 25.74
CA LYS A 46 15.75 15.02 26.98
C LYS A 46 16.98 14.14 27.19
N ASN A 47 16.90 12.87 26.80
CA ASN A 47 17.99 11.91 26.99
C ASN A 47 18.84 11.71 25.73
N GLN A 48 18.58 12.45 24.66
CA GLN A 48 19.26 12.35 23.35
C GLN A 48 19.22 10.92 22.76
N VAL A 49 18.09 10.21 22.95
CA VAL A 49 17.89 8.85 22.46
C VAL A 49 17.25 8.90 21.09
N PRO A 50 17.90 8.40 20.03
CA PRO A 50 17.29 8.31 18.72
C PRO A 50 16.15 7.28 18.74
N PHE A 51 15.06 7.60 18.05
CA PHE A 51 13.90 6.71 17.95
C PHE A 51 13.38 6.58 16.52
N ALA A 52 12.63 5.52 16.28
CA ALA A 52 11.84 5.32 15.09
C ALA A 52 10.35 5.17 15.43
N ILE A 53 9.50 5.56 14.49
CA ILE A 53 8.05 5.40 14.58
C ILE A 53 7.67 4.19 13.76
N ARG A 54 6.82 3.32 14.32
CA ARG A 54 6.36 2.12 13.63
C ARG A 54 4.83 2.08 13.55
N GLY A 55 4.30 2.03 12.31
CA GLY A 55 2.95 1.55 12.01
C GLY A 55 2.98 0.03 11.76
N GLY A 56 2.78 -0.42 10.51
CA GLY A 56 2.79 -1.84 10.15
C GLY A 56 4.19 -2.49 9.99
N GLY A 57 5.27 -1.72 10.01
CA GLY A 57 6.64 -2.26 9.85
C GLY A 57 7.01 -2.70 8.43
N HIS A 58 6.35 -2.17 7.41
CA HIS A 58 6.54 -2.52 6.00
C HIS A 58 7.56 -1.65 5.25
N SER A 59 8.32 -0.80 5.92
CA SER A 59 9.39 -0.02 5.28
C SER A 59 10.43 -0.94 4.66
N TYR A 60 10.68 -0.81 3.35
CA TYR A 60 11.68 -1.60 2.63
C TYR A 60 13.11 -1.25 3.03
N GLU A 61 13.35 -0.01 3.49
CA GLU A 61 14.67 0.47 3.92
C GLU A 61 14.84 0.47 5.44
N GLY A 62 13.84 -0.03 6.21
CA GLY A 62 13.94 -0.19 7.65
C GLY A 62 13.76 1.11 8.46
N TYR A 63 13.11 2.14 7.90
CA TYR A 63 12.89 3.42 8.59
C TYR A 63 12.00 3.31 9.84
N SER A 64 11.21 2.25 9.95
CA SER A 64 10.40 1.95 11.13
C SER A 64 11.15 1.19 12.23
N GLN A 65 12.48 1.16 12.19
CA GLN A 65 13.34 0.43 13.12
C GLN A 65 14.40 1.34 13.72
N SER A 66 14.76 1.09 14.97
CA SER A 66 15.85 1.73 15.69
C SER A 66 16.51 0.69 16.60
N SER A 67 17.79 0.81 16.85
CA SER A 67 18.49 0.00 17.88
C SER A 67 18.25 0.53 19.29
N LYS A 68 17.67 1.71 19.46
CA LYS A 68 17.45 2.34 20.77
C LYS A 68 15.98 2.29 21.18
N LEU A 69 15.16 3.16 20.61
CA LEU A 69 13.73 3.27 20.96
C LEU A 69 12.87 3.11 19.71
N VAL A 70 11.80 2.35 19.82
CA VAL A 70 10.71 2.29 18.83
C VAL A 70 9.40 2.69 19.49
N ILE A 71 8.74 3.69 18.94
CA ILE A 71 7.36 4.07 19.28
C ILE A 71 6.45 3.34 18.30
N ASP A 72 5.78 2.29 18.76
CA ASP A 72 4.99 1.39 17.94
C ASP A 72 3.49 1.67 18.13
N LEU A 73 2.85 2.18 17.09
CA LEU A 73 1.49 2.68 17.13
C LEU A 73 0.40 1.59 17.05
N ARG A 74 0.76 0.31 16.98
CA ARG A 74 -0.19 -0.80 16.71
C ARG A 74 -1.41 -0.86 17.63
N LEU A 75 -1.32 -0.32 18.85
CA LEU A 75 -2.45 -0.27 19.77
C LEU A 75 -3.37 0.94 19.55
N MET A 76 -2.96 1.88 18.67
CA MET A 76 -3.78 3.02 18.27
C MET A 76 -4.52 2.69 16.96
N ASN A 77 -5.40 1.72 16.99
CA ASN A 77 -6.04 1.11 15.82
C ASN A 77 -7.58 1.23 15.84
N SER A 78 -8.13 2.17 16.59
CA SER A 78 -9.57 2.43 16.60
C SER A 78 -10.09 2.78 15.21
N MET A 79 -11.32 2.40 14.91
CA MET A 79 -12.00 2.71 13.65
C MET A 79 -13.44 3.13 13.93
N GLN A 80 -13.87 4.20 13.26
CA GLN A 80 -15.25 4.67 13.32
C GLN A 80 -15.67 5.16 11.95
N TYR A 81 -16.67 4.53 11.36
CA TYR A 81 -17.25 4.90 10.08
C TYR A 81 -18.59 5.61 10.28
N ASP A 82 -18.78 6.73 9.60
CA ASP A 82 -20.04 7.43 9.51
C ASP A 82 -20.63 7.27 8.08
N PRO A 83 -21.67 6.44 7.91
CA PRO A 83 -22.28 6.22 6.60
C PRO A 83 -23.02 7.45 6.06
N SER A 84 -23.42 8.39 6.92
CA SER A 84 -24.14 9.60 6.48
C SER A 84 -23.23 10.59 5.75
N THR A 85 -21.97 10.67 6.16
CA THR A 85 -20.92 11.51 5.55
C THR A 85 -19.95 10.71 4.70
N GLN A 86 -20.06 9.37 4.72
CA GLN A 86 -19.13 8.45 4.10
C GLN A 86 -17.67 8.70 4.55
N THR A 87 -17.46 8.96 5.83
CA THR A 87 -16.13 9.23 6.38
C THR A 87 -15.68 8.16 7.36
N LEU A 88 -14.38 7.83 7.31
CA LEU A 88 -13.72 6.92 8.24
C LEU A 88 -12.75 7.71 9.12
N GLU A 89 -12.92 7.65 10.43
CA GLU A 89 -11.85 7.99 11.38
C GLU A 89 -11.10 6.72 11.78
N VAL A 90 -9.77 6.76 11.68
CA VAL A 90 -8.94 5.59 11.96
C VAL A 90 -7.64 5.97 12.65
N GLY A 91 -7.27 5.21 13.68
CA GLY A 91 -6.01 5.34 14.39
C GLY A 91 -4.81 4.92 13.51
N ALA A 92 -3.70 5.61 13.67
CA ALA A 92 -2.51 5.46 12.83
C ALA A 92 -1.82 4.08 12.92
N GLY A 93 -2.16 3.28 13.92
CA GLY A 93 -1.66 1.91 14.10
C GLY A 93 -2.48 0.84 13.37
N ALA A 94 -3.61 1.19 12.75
CA ALA A 94 -4.44 0.24 12.03
C ALA A 94 -3.73 -0.32 10.79
N HIS A 95 -4.02 -1.58 10.46
CA HIS A 95 -3.56 -2.22 9.23
C HIS A 95 -4.61 -2.11 8.12
N LEU A 96 -4.17 -2.06 6.86
CA LEU A 96 -5.07 -1.93 5.71
C LEU A 96 -6.07 -3.08 5.63
N GLY A 97 -5.65 -4.30 5.96
CA GLY A 97 -6.54 -5.48 5.98
C GLY A 97 -7.70 -5.32 6.95
N ASP A 98 -7.44 -4.79 8.15
CA ASP A 98 -8.46 -4.56 9.18
C ASP A 98 -9.42 -3.44 8.73
N ILE A 99 -8.89 -2.38 8.10
CA ILE A 99 -9.69 -1.28 7.55
C ILE A 99 -10.62 -1.78 6.46
N TYR A 100 -10.12 -2.56 5.50
CA TYR A 100 -10.94 -3.12 4.43
C TYR A 100 -12.01 -4.07 4.97
N HIS A 101 -11.64 -4.92 5.93
CA HIS A 101 -12.61 -5.82 6.55
C HIS A 101 -13.72 -5.04 7.28
N TYR A 102 -13.35 -3.98 7.99
CA TYR A 102 -14.32 -3.11 8.68
C TYR A 102 -15.23 -2.38 7.69
N LEU A 103 -14.68 -1.76 6.64
CA LEU A 103 -15.43 -1.00 5.65
C LEU A 103 -16.28 -1.87 4.71
N SER A 104 -15.90 -3.14 4.50
CA SER A 104 -16.66 -4.06 3.64
C SER A 104 -18.08 -4.31 4.13
N GLN A 105 -18.34 -4.16 5.44
CA GLN A 105 -19.68 -4.26 6.02
C GLN A 105 -20.64 -3.16 5.54
N PHE A 106 -20.08 -2.08 4.98
CA PHE A 106 -20.81 -0.90 4.50
C PHE A 106 -20.69 -0.73 2.98
N GLY A 107 -20.07 -1.69 2.27
CA GLY A 107 -19.79 -1.54 0.84
C GLY A 107 -18.86 -0.37 0.52
N ALA A 108 -17.98 0.00 1.45
CA ALA A 108 -17.11 1.16 1.36
C ALA A 108 -15.63 0.76 1.33
N ALA A 109 -14.79 1.62 0.75
CA ALA A 109 -13.35 1.44 0.68
C ALA A 109 -12.60 2.78 0.70
N ILE A 110 -11.31 2.74 1.01
CA ILE A 110 -10.33 3.81 0.75
C ILE A 110 -9.39 3.37 -0.38
N PRO A 111 -8.84 4.29 -1.19
CA PRO A 111 -7.98 3.93 -2.35
C PRO A 111 -6.54 3.61 -1.92
N ALA A 112 -6.38 2.66 -1.00
CA ALA A 112 -5.11 2.24 -0.45
C ALA A 112 -4.64 0.90 -1.02
N GLY A 113 -3.42 0.47 -0.68
CA GLY A 113 -2.79 -0.75 -1.18
C GLY A 113 -3.48 -2.03 -0.69
N SER A 114 -3.25 -3.13 -1.40
CA SER A 114 -3.92 -4.42 -1.15
C SER A 114 -3.25 -5.32 -0.11
N CYS A 115 -2.06 -4.98 0.38
CA CYS A 115 -1.34 -5.84 1.35
C CYS A 115 -1.90 -5.68 2.77
N PRO A 116 -2.54 -6.71 3.37
CA PRO A 116 -3.25 -6.57 4.64
C PRO A 116 -2.41 -6.08 5.82
N PRO A 117 -1.14 -6.52 6.03
CA PRO A 117 -0.36 -6.11 7.20
C PRO A 117 0.32 -4.74 7.05
N VAL A 118 0.13 -4.04 5.95
CA VAL A 118 0.66 -2.68 5.77
C VAL A 118 -0.07 -1.72 6.69
N GLY A 119 0.69 -0.93 7.46
CA GLY A 119 0.12 0.10 8.35
C GLY A 119 -0.39 1.30 7.57
N VAL A 120 -1.60 1.77 7.91
CA VAL A 120 -2.26 2.90 7.23
C VAL A 120 -1.42 4.17 7.29
N SER A 121 -0.74 4.45 8.41
CA SER A 121 0.03 5.65 8.59
C SER A 121 1.21 5.74 7.61
N GLY A 122 2.08 4.73 7.62
CA GLY A 122 3.23 4.71 6.72
C GLY A 122 2.83 4.73 5.25
N HIS A 123 1.77 4.05 4.91
CA HIS A 123 1.23 3.98 3.55
C HIS A 123 0.70 5.35 3.07
N THR A 124 -0.19 5.97 3.84
CA THR A 124 -0.87 7.22 3.48
C THR A 124 0.09 8.41 3.46
N LEU A 125 0.98 8.53 4.46
CA LEU A 125 1.95 9.62 4.53
C LEU A 125 2.98 9.58 3.38
N GLY A 126 3.16 8.41 2.74
CA GLY A 126 3.97 8.25 1.53
C GLY A 126 3.17 8.34 0.22
N GLY A 127 1.91 8.74 0.28
CA GLY A 127 0.99 8.79 -0.85
C GLY A 127 -0.06 7.67 -0.81
N GLY A 128 0.37 6.44 -0.94
CA GLY A 128 -0.49 5.26 -0.87
C GLY A 128 -1.20 4.93 -2.18
N PHE A 129 -0.69 3.92 -2.89
CA PHE A 129 -1.24 3.45 -4.16
C PHE A 129 -2.01 2.14 -3.98
N GLY A 130 -3.14 1.99 -4.69
CA GLY A 130 -3.96 0.79 -4.71
C GLY A 130 -4.71 0.56 -6.01
N PHE A 131 -5.48 -0.54 -6.08
CA PHE A 131 -6.18 -0.97 -7.30
C PHE A 131 -7.41 -0.12 -7.68
N ILE A 132 -7.80 0.85 -6.86
CA ILE A 132 -8.87 1.81 -7.18
C ILE A 132 -8.33 3.24 -7.29
N ALA A 133 -7.00 3.41 -7.27
CA ALA A 133 -6.37 4.72 -7.26
C ALA A 133 -6.52 5.49 -8.58
N ARG A 134 -6.71 4.83 -9.71
CA ARG A 134 -6.95 5.53 -10.98
C ARG A 134 -8.26 6.30 -10.98
N LYS A 135 -9.29 5.77 -10.30
CA LYS A 135 -10.59 6.43 -10.20
C LYS A 135 -10.68 7.39 -9.02
N TYR A 136 -10.08 7.05 -7.90
CA TYR A 136 -10.31 7.76 -6.63
C TYR A 136 -9.07 8.50 -6.09
N GLY A 137 -7.97 8.51 -6.85
CA GLY A 137 -6.70 9.09 -6.39
C GLY A 137 -5.94 8.17 -5.45
N LEU A 138 -4.86 8.68 -4.87
CA LEU A 138 -4.05 7.99 -3.87
C LEU A 138 -4.75 8.00 -2.50
N ALA A 139 -4.29 7.18 -1.57
CA ALA A 139 -4.83 7.18 -0.21
C ALA A 139 -4.72 8.57 0.45
N CYS A 140 -3.64 9.30 0.22
CA CYS A 140 -3.45 10.65 0.73
C CYS A 140 -4.44 11.68 0.12
N ASP A 141 -4.96 11.44 -1.09
CA ASP A 141 -5.94 12.33 -1.72
C ASP A 141 -7.32 12.23 -1.05
N SER A 142 -7.61 11.10 -0.43
CA SER A 142 -8.84 10.88 0.33
C SER A 142 -8.75 11.36 1.78
N VAL A 143 -7.60 11.88 2.25
CA VAL A 143 -7.46 12.41 3.61
C VAL A 143 -8.16 13.76 3.72
N LEU A 144 -9.09 13.88 4.68
CA LEU A 144 -9.81 15.09 5.02
C LEU A 144 -9.11 15.88 6.14
N SER A 145 -8.58 15.17 7.14
CA SER A 145 -7.84 15.76 8.26
C SER A 145 -6.97 14.69 8.94
N LEU A 146 -6.01 15.17 9.74
CA LEU A 146 -5.15 14.34 10.56
C LEU A 146 -5.06 14.92 11.99
N GLU A 147 -4.80 14.05 12.94
CA GLU A 147 -4.33 14.41 14.27
C GLU A 147 -2.87 13.97 14.37
N MET A 148 -2.01 14.83 14.89
CA MET A 148 -0.59 14.50 15.07
C MET A 148 0.00 15.13 16.32
N ILE A 149 1.16 14.62 16.73
CA ILE A 149 1.97 15.18 17.80
C ILE A 149 3.27 15.70 17.18
N ASP A 150 3.55 16.96 17.41
CA ASP A 150 4.76 17.63 16.91
C ASP A 150 6.00 17.31 17.77
N ALA A 151 7.13 17.87 17.40
CA ALA A 151 8.39 17.69 18.15
C ALA A 151 8.37 18.35 19.54
N LYS A 152 7.46 19.26 19.83
CA LYS A 152 7.31 19.87 21.17
C LYS A 152 6.41 19.04 22.07
N GLY A 153 5.73 18.04 21.52
CA GLY A 153 4.74 17.22 22.21
C GLY A 153 3.33 17.80 22.17
N ASP A 154 3.11 18.85 21.36
CA ASP A 154 1.80 19.46 21.18
C ASP A 154 0.95 18.62 20.23
N VAL A 155 -0.32 18.45 20.57
CA VAL A 155 -1.32 17.76 19.72
C VAL A 155 -1.91 18.77 18.75
N LEU A 156 -1.78 18.51 17.47
CA LEU A 156 -2.26 19.37 16.38
C LEU A 156 -3.37 18.67 15.59
N THR A 157 -4.42 19.42 15.26
CA THR A 157 -5.36 19.08 14.19
C THR A 157 -4.84 19.71 12.89
N VAL A 158 -4.75 18.90 11.85
CA VAL A 158 -4.16 19.29 10.57
C VAL A 158 -5.18 19.06 9.45
N SER A 159 -5.52 20.10 8.71
CA SER A 159 -6.56 20.05 7.67
C SER A 159 -6.29 21.12 6.59
N PRO A 160 -7.06 21.17 5.50
CA PRO A 160 -6.91 22.21 4.48
C PRO A 160 -7.07 23.65 4.99
N ILE A 161 -7.74 23.83 6.15
CA ILE A 161 -8.02 25.14 6.75
C ILE A 161 -7.26 25.39 8.06
N GLU A 162 -6.61 24.37 8.61
CA GLU A 162 -5.84 24.44 9.85
C GLU A 162 -4.49 23.77 9.64
N HIS A 163 -3.38 24.50 9.76
CA HIS A 163 -2.04 24.03 9.40
C HIS A 163 -1.96 23.51 7.95
N ALA A 164 -2.43 24.29 6.99
CA ALA A 164 -2.62 23.88 5.59
C ALA A 164 -1.30 23.47 4.89
N ASP A 165 -0.19 24.10 5.22
CA ASP A 165 1.15 23.76 4.74
C ASP A 165 1.61 22.38 5.25
N LEU A 166 1.35 22.11 6.53
CA LEU A 166 1.61 20.80 7.14
C LEU A 166 0.68 19.73 6.57
N PHE A 167 -0.60 20.06 6.32
CA PHE A 167 -1.54 19.18 5.65
C PHE A 167 -1.05 18.77 4.26
N TRP A 168 -0.55 19.72 3.47
CA TRP A 168 0.07 19.44 2.19
C TRP A 168 1.28 18.50 2.32
N ALA A 169 2.19 18.80 3.26
CA ALA A 169 3.41 18.02 3.47
C ALA A 169 3.13 16.58 3.94
N LEU A 170 2.11 16.35 4.76
CA LEU A 170 1.73 15.03 5.27
C LEU A 170 1.00 14.16 4.25
N ARG A 171 0.58 14.71 3.11
CA ARG A 171 -0.09 14.00 2.04
C ARG A 171 0.89 13.57 0.94
N GLY A 172 1.88 12.74 1.29
CA GLY A 172 2.85 12.15 0.37
C GLY A 172 4.30 12.63 0.58
N GLY A 173 4.55 13.63 1.42
CA GLY A 173 5.89 14.17 1.67
C GLY A 173 6.80 13.27 2.53
N GLY A 174 6.31 12.12 2.96
CA GLY A 174 7.09 11.13 3.71
C GLY A 174 6.66 10.94 5.16
N ASN A 175 7.19 9.90 5.75
CA ASN A 175 6.76 9.38 7.05
C ASN A 175 7.67 9.86 8.18
N GLY A 176 7.07 10.40 9.25
CA GLY A 176 7.78 10.75 10.48
C GLY A 176 8.68 11.99 10.37
N SER A 177 8.60 12.75 9.27
CA SER A 177 9.45 13.93 9.04
C SER A 177 8.98 15.17 9.82
N PHE A 178 7.69 15.26 10.14
CA PHE A 178 7.09 16.46 10.75
C PHE A 178 6.50 16.20 12.15
N GLY A 179 6.47 14.95 12.59
CA GLY A 179 5.91 14.52 13.86
C GLY A 179 5.30 13.13 13.76
N ILE A 180 4.49 12.74 14.74
CA ILE A 180 3.82 11.44 14.81
C ILE A 180 2.33 11.64 14.57
N VAL A 181 1.83 11.20 13.42
CA VAL A 181 0.40 11.16 13.15
C VAL A 181 -0.23 10.06 13.99
N THR A 182 -1.32 10.38 14.67
CA THR A 182 -2.03 9.49 15.60
C THR A 182 -3.39 9.06 15.08
N LYS A 183 -4.02 9.87 14.21
CA LYS A 183 -5.33 9.59 13.62
C LYS A 183 -5.45 10.19 12.23
N PHE A 184 -6.22 9.54 11.38
CA PHE A 184 -6.64 10.03 10.07
C PHE A 184 -8.16 10.09 10.00
N LYS A 185 -8.67 11.06 9.23
CA LYS A 185 -10.04 11.08 8.74
C LYS A 185 -10.02 11.01 7.22
N PHE A 186 -10.64 9.98 6.67
CA PHE A 186 -10.71 9.74 5.22
C PHE A 186 -12.11 9.98 4.69
N GLN A 187 -12.21 10.51 3.48
CA GLN A 187 -13.36 10.29 2.62
C GLN A 187 -13.28 8.84 2.12
N THR A 188 -14.39 8.11 2.21
CA THR A 188 -14.48 6.76 1.63
C THR A 188 -15.27 6.78 0.33
N HIS A 189 -15.18 5.70 -0.44
CA HIS A 189 -15.85 5.52 -1.71
C HIS A 189 -16.69 4.24 -1.68
N VAL A 190 -17.83 4.25 -2.37
CA VAL A 190 -18.66 3.05 -2.51
C VAL A 190 -17.99 2.11 -3.51
N VAL A 191 -17.56 0.96 -3.03
CA VAL A 191 -16.92 -0.09 -3.83
C VAL A 191 -17.31 -1.45 -3.23
N ASP A 192 -18.31 -2.08 -3.80
CA ASP A 192 -18.78 -3.39 -3.32
C ASP A 192 -18.33 -4.53 -4.24
N GLN A 193 -18.59 -4.43 -5.53
CA GLN A 193 -18.27 -5.46 -6.53
C GLN A 193 -17.19 -4.99 -7.49
N VAL A 194 -16.30 -5.90 -7.87
CA VAL A 194 -15.26 -5.70 -8.87
C VAL A 194 -15.12 -6.92 -9.76
N ALA A 195 -14.73 -6.71 -11.01
CA ALA A 195 -14.30 -7.77 -11.90
C ALA A 195 -12.77 -7.88 -11.91
N ILE A 196 -12.27 -9.10 -11.79
CA ILE A 196 -10.86 -9.42 -11.96
C ILE A 196 -10.69 -10.21 -13.25
N PHE A 197 -9.88 -9.66 -14.15
CA PHE A 197 -9.43 -10.36 -15.34
C PHE A 197 -7.96 -10.74 -15.19
N GLY A 198 -7.59 -11.94 -15.57
CA GLY A 198 -6.21 -12.41 -15.58
C GLY A 198 -5.89 -13.18 -16.86
N VAL A 199 -4.75 -12.89 -17.45
CA VAL A 199 -4.20 -13.65 -18.58
C VAL A 199 -2.71 -13.86 -18.38
N SER A 200 -2.21 -15.01 -18.82
CA SER A 200 -0.79 -15.34 -18.76
C SER A 200 -0.29 -15.94 -20.08
N TRP A 201 0.98 -15.74 -20.33
CA TRP A 201 1.67 -16.20 -21.52
C TRP A 201 3.03 -16.80 -21.14
N LEU A 202 3.47 -17.76 -21.96
CA LEU A 202 4.84 -18.24 -21.98
C LEU A 202 5.44 -17.95 -23.38
N LEU A 203 6.29 -16.93 -23.49
CA LEU A 203 6.67 -16.31 -24.74
C LEU A 203 8.18 -16.24 -24.95
N PRO A 204 8.66 -16.33 -26.20
CA PRO A 204 10.00 -15.88 -26.56
C PRO A 204 10.17 -14.38 -26.23
N PRO A 205 11.41 -13.89 -25.97
CA PRO A 205 11.64 -12.49 -25.63
C PRO A 205 11.07 -11.50 -26.65
N SER A 206 11.16 -11.79 -27.95
CA SER A 206 10.61 -10.93 -29.02
C SER A 206 9.08 -10.78 -28.93
N GLU A 207 8.36 -11.84 -28.63
CA GLU A 207 6.89 -11.79 -28.46
C GLU A 207 6.53 -11.12 -27.13
N ALA A 208 7.30 -11.37 -26.07
CA ALA A 208 7.10 -10.69 -24.79
C ALA A 208 7.27 -9.16 -24.92
N VAL A 209 8.17 -8.67 -25.78
CA VAL A 209 8.28 -7.24 -26.12
C VAL A 209 6.99 -6.72 -26.75
N LYS A 210 6.41 -7.45 -27.71
CA LYS A 210 5.17 -7.02 -28.38
C LYS A 210 4.00 -6.89 -27.40
N VAL A 211 3.82 -7.89 -26.54
CA VAL A 211 2.75 -7.85 -25.50
C VAL A 211 2.98 -6.68 -24.54
N SER A 212 4.24 -6.45 -24.10
CA SER A 212 4.59 -5.34 -23.22
C SER A 212 4.27 -3.98 -23.88
N LYS A 213 4.56 -3.82 -25.16
CA LYS A 213 4.24 -2.60 -25.92
C LYS A 213 2.75 -2.38 -26.06
N ALA A 214 1.99 -3.42 -26.39
CA ALA A 214 0.54 -3.33 -26.46
C ALA A 214 -0.05 -2.84 -25.12
N TRP A 215 0.40 -3.41 -24.00
CA TRP A 215 -0.02 -2.96 -22.69
C TRP A 215 0.40 -1.52 -22.39
N GLN A 216 1.64 -1.12 -22.65
CA GLN A 216 2.12 0.25 -22.41
C GLN A 216 1.33 1.32 -23.18
N ASN A 217 0.89 0.99 -24.40
CA ASN A 217 0.13 1.91 -25.23
C ASN A 217 -1.35 2.01 -24.77
N TRP A 218 -1.91 0.91 -24.29
CA TRP A 218 -3.31 0.84 -23.87
C TRP A 218 -3.52 1.33 -22.42
N ALA A 219 -2.71 0.85 -21.47
CA ALA A 219 -2.99 1.01 -20.04
C ALA A 219 -3.11 2.48 -19.56
N PRO A 220 -2.29 3.43 -20.03
CA PRO A 220 -2.46 4.84 -19.65
C PRO A 220 -3.77 5.46 -20.15
N ASN A 221 -4.30 4.97 -21.28
CA ASN A 221 -5.49 5.50 -21.96
C ASN A 221 -6.77 4.70 -21.62
N ALA A 222 -6.66 3.61 -20.86
CA ALA A 222 -7.82 2.84 -20.43
C ALA A 222 -8.72 3.67 -19.50
N PRO A 223 -10.04 3.38 -19.43
CA PRO A 223 -10.96 4.02 -18.49
C PRO A 223 -10.43 4.05 -17.05
N GLU A 224 -10.78 5.07 -16.29
CA GLU A 224 -10.29 5.24 -14.91
C GLU A 224 -10.75 4.13 -13.95
N GLU A 225 -11.85 3.45 -14.29
CA GLU A 225 -12.35 2.26 -13.61
C GLU A 225 -11.42 1.05 -13.72
N ILE A 226 -10.48 1.07 -14.66
CA ILE A 226 -9.55 -0.03 -14.92
C ILE A 226 -8.21 0.26 -14.28
N THR A 227 -7.77 -0.62 -13.39
CA THR A 227 -6.37 -0.67 -12.94
C THR A 227 -5.74 -1.97 -13.44
N SER A 228 -4.61 -1.87 -14.13
CA SER A 228 -3.92 -3.03 -14.68
C SER A 228 -2.49 -3.14 -14.16
N VAL A 229 -2.04 -4.37 -13.94
CA VAL A 229 -0.66 -4.70 -13.58
C VAL A 229 -0.13 -5.71 -14.59
N PHE A 230 0.90 -5.32 -15.32
CA PHE A 230 1.65 -6.23 -16.17
C PHE A 230 2.94 -6.64 -15.47
N HIS A 231 3.20 -7.93 -15.42
CA HIS A 231 4.43 -8.45 -14.84
C HIS A 231 5.13 -9.38 -15.82
N MET A 232 6.44 -9.43 -15.71
CA MET A 232 7.27 -10.29 -16.51
C MET A 232 8.39 -10.90 -15.67
N SER A 233 8.64 -12.19 -15.88
CA SER A 233 9.69 -12.93 -15.21
C SER A 233 10.32 -13.96 -16.15
N ARG A 234 11.48 -14.46 -15.79
CA ARG A 234 12.05 -15.62 -16.48
C ARG A 234 11.22 -16.86 -16.17
N ALA A 235 11.07 -17.75 -17.15
CA ALA A 235 10.46 -19.05 -16.92
C ALA A 235 11.23 -19.83 -15.83
N SER A 236 10.53 -20.69 -15.11
CA SER A 236 11.14 -21.53 -14.07
C SER A 236 12.27 -22.41 -14.64
N ASP A 237 12.06 -22.98 -15.81
CA ASP A 237 13.13 -23.63 -16.58
C ASP A 237 13.87 -22.57 -17.41
N ARG A 238 15.04 -22.18 -16.93
CA ARG A 238 15.87 -21.16 -17.57
C ARG A 238 16.49 -21.61 -18.90
N SER A 239 16.56 -22.94 -19.14
CA SER A 239 17.18 -23.51 -20.35
C SER A 239 16.36 -23.22 -21.60
N ILE A 240 15.02 -23.07 -21.47
CA ILE A 240 14.12 -22.82 -22.59
C ILE A 240 14.14 -21.37 -23.10
N GLY A 241 14.76 -20.45 -22.37
CA GLY A 241 14.91 -19.06 -22.78
C GLY A 241 13.62 -18.23 -22.83
N LEU A 242 12.48 -18.79 -22.41
CA LEU A 242 11.17 -18.14 -22.46
C LEU A 242 10.97 -17.17 -21.29
N ARG A 243 9.97 -16.29 -21.46
CA ARG A 243 9.47 -15.35 -20.44
C ARG A 243 8.05 -15.69 -20.07
N CYS A 244 7.77 -15.71 -18.77
CA CYS A 244 6.40 -15.70 -18.25
C CYS A 244 5.94 -14.24 -18.20
N ALA A 245 4.94 -13.90 -18.99
CA ALA A 245 4.26 -12.61 -18.91
C ALA A 245 2.86 -12.81 -18.34
N GLY A 246 2.38 -11.84 -17.60
CA GLY A 246 1.03 -11.88 -17.04
C GLY A 246 0.45 -10.49 -16.94
N LEU A 247 -0.84 -10.37 -17.23
CA LEU A 247 -1.63 -9.17 -17.07
C LEU A 247 -2.77 -9.48 -16.13
N VAL A 248 -2.93 -8.66 -15.11
CA VAL A 248 -4.10 -8.67 -14.22
C VAL A 248 -4.75 -7.31 -14.28
N ILE A 249 -6.07 -7.29 -14.42
CA ILE A 249 -6.89 -6.09 -14.44
C ILE A 249 -7.90 -6.20 -13.32
N GLN A 250 -8.08 -5.13 -12.56
CA GLN A 250 -9.27 -4.91 -11.73
C GLN A 250 -10.12 -3.85 -12.39
N PHE A 251 -11.40 -4.13 -12.53
CA PHE A 251 -12.39 -3.26 -13.13
C PHE A 251 -13.53 -2.96 -12.15
N LEU A 252 -13.87 -1.68 -12.01
CA LEU A 252 -14.96 -1.19 -11.18
C LEU A 252 -16.26 -1.11 -12.01
N GLY A 253 -16.73 -2.24 -12.55
CA GLY A 253 -17.90 -2.30 -13.42
C GLY A 253 -18.28 -3.73 -13.78
N ASP A 254 -19.24 -3.87 -14.70
CA ASP A 254 -19.70 -5.16 -15.18
C ASP A 254 -18.62 -5.87 -16.02
N PRO A 255 -18.28 -7.13 -15.73
CA PRO A 255 -17.32 -7.90 -16.51
C PRO A 255 -17.61 -7.95 -18.02
N ALA A 256 -18.87 -7.95 -18.42
CA ALA A 256 -19.26 -7.99 -19.83
C ALA A 256 -18.83 -6.71 -20.58
N ASP A 257 -18.91 -5.56 -19.93
CA ASP A 257 -18.46 -4.28 -20.50
C ASP A 257 -16.95 -4.24 -20.69
N LEU A 258 -16.19 -4.78 -19.72
CA LEU A 258 -14.74 -4.90 -19.82
C LEU A 258 -14.33 -5.73 -21.03
N ILE A 259 -14.94 -6.90 -21.22
CA ILE A 259 -14.63 -7.80 -22.33
C ILE A 259 -14.91 -7.10 -23.66
N LYS A 260 -16.13 -6.61 -23.84
CA LYS A 260 -16.61 -6.05 -25.11
C LYS A 260 -15.87 -4.80 -25.53
N ASN A 261 -15.60 -3.90 -24.61
CA ASN A 261 -15.12 -2.56 -24.94
C ASN A 261 -13.59 -2.45 -24.92
N GLU A 262 -12.92 -3.27 -24.09
CA GLU A 262 -11.50 -3.10 -23.84
C GLU A 262 -10.67 -4.30 -24.29
N LEU A 263 -11.05 -5.52 -23.91
CA LEU A 263 -10.19 -6.68 -24.07
C LEU A 263 -10.24 -7.27 -25.48
N GLU A 264 -11.37 -7.18 -26.19
CA GLU A 264 -11.48 -7.63 -27.58
C GLU A 264 -10.48 -6.89 -28.49
N ASN A 265 -10.27 -5.61 -28.25
CA ASN A 265 -9.34 -4.80 -29.00
C ASN A 265 -7.87 -4.98 -28.58
N LEU A 266 -7.62 -5.17 -27.28
CA LEU A 266 -6.26 -5.31 -26.74
C LEU A 266 -5.61 -6.64 -27.15
N PHE A 267 -6.39 -7.73 -27.29
CA PHE A 267 -5.88 -9.09 -27.45
C PHE A 267 -6.22 -9.73 -28.82
N VAL A 268 -6.57 -8.94 -29.83
CA VAL A 268 -6.80 -9.45 -31.19
C VAL A 268 -5.64 -10.31 -31.67
N ASP A 269 -4.41 -9.91 -31.36
CA ASP A 269 -3.18 -10.57 -31.82
C ASP A 269 -2.53 -11.48 -30.76
N PHE A 270 -3.02 -11.49 -29.52
CA PHE A 270 -2.37 -12.19 -28.40
C PHE A 270 -3.34 -13.10 -27.65
N LYS A 271 -3.51 -14.34 -28.13
CA LYS A 271 -4.27 -15.35 -27.38
C LYS A 271 -3.43 -15.84 -26.21
N GLY A 272 -3.87 -15.53 -24.99
CA GLY A 272 -3.24 -16.02 -23.76
C GLY A 272 -3.49 -17.52 -23.54
N GLU A 273 -2.57 -18.18 -22.83
CA GLU A 273 -2.71 -19.59 -22.49
C GLU A 273 -3.81 -19.85 -21.48
N LYS A 274 -4.02 -18.88 -20.57
CA LYS A 274 -5.04 -18.98 -19.53
C LYS A 274 -5.72 -17.63 -19.32
N ILE A 275 -6.99 -17.58 -19.60
CA ILE A 275 -7.84 -16.41 -19.35
C ILE A 275 -8.77 -16.75 -18.19
N THR A 276 -8.84 -15.89 -17.20
CA THR A 276 -9.77 -15.98 -16.09
C THR A 276 -10.51 -14.66 -15.92
N ILE A 277 -11.82 -14.75 -15.72
CA ILE A 277 -12.66 -13.60 -15.36
C ILE A 277 -13.47 -14.00 -14.14
N THR A 278 -13.45 -13.19 -13.10
CA THR A 278 -14.14 -13.47 -11.87
C THR A 278 -14.75 -12.17 -11.33
N ASN A 279 -16.05 -12.21 -11.07
CA ASN A 279 -16.73 -11.15 -10.33
C ASN A 279 -16.68 -11.48 -8.84
N MET A 280 -16.35 -10.53 -7.99
CA MET A 280 -16.22 -10.76 -6.55
C MET A 280 -16.43 -9.47 -5.75
N HIS A 281 -16.66 -9.60 -4.44
CA HIS A 281 -16.62 -8.44 -3.55
C HIS A 281 -15.21 -7.82 -3.50
N PHE A 282 -15.15 -6.50 -3.36
CA PHE A 282 -13.87 -5.78 -3.30
C PHE A 282 -12.93 -6.33 -2.21
N ILE A 283 -13.46 -6.72 -1.05
CA ILE A 283 -12.65 -7.33 0.01
C ILE A 283 -11.98 -8.64 -0.44
N ASP A 284 -12.63 -9.42 -1.28
CA ASP A 284 -12.06 -10.66 -1.82
C ASP A 284 -11.01 -10.38 -2.89
N SER A 285 -11.16 -9.29 -3.66
CA SER A 285 -10.11 -8.84 -4.58
C SER A 285 -8.86 -8.39 -3.83
N VAL A 286 -9.01 -7.68 -2.71
CA VAL A 286 -7.88 -7.31 -1.82
C VAL A 286 -7.14 -8.57 -1.36
N ARG A 287 -7.86 -9.61 -0.93
CA ARG A 287 -7.27 -10.91 -0.54
C ARG A 287 -6.61 -11.62 -1.71
N HIS A 288 -7.23 -11.56 -2.89
CA HIS A 288 -6.69 -12.15 -4.12
C HIS A 288 -5.33 -11.53 -4.48
N PHE A 289 -5.21 -10.20 -4.49
CA PHE A 289 -3.97 -9.49 -4.80
C PHE A 289 -2.91 -9.60 -3.69
N ALA A 290 -3.33 -9.70 -2.45
CA ALA A 290 -2.41 -9.91 -1.34
C ALA A 290 -1.61 -11.22 -1.47
N GLY A 291 -2.25 -12.28 -1.99
CA GLY A 291 -1.64 -13.59 -2.17
C GLY A 291 -1.07 -14.18 -0.88
N LYS A 292 -0.40 -15.31 -0.99
CA LYS A 292 0.26 -15.97 0.15
C LYS A 292 1.50 -15.22 0.67
N ALA A 293 2.12 -14.40 -0.18
CA ALA A 293 3.36 -13.69 0.16
C ALA A 293 3.15 -12.46 1.05
N ALA A 294 1.93 -11.91 1.11
CA ALA A 294 1.65 -10.68 1.84
C ALA A 294 1.80 -10.79 3.37
N SER A 295 1.77 -11.99 3.92
CA SER A 295 1.89 -12.26 5.36
C SER A 295 3.28 -12.72 5.78
N SER A 296 4.21 -12.95 4.85
CA SER A 296 5.56 -13.44 5.15
C SER A 296 6.61 -12.33 4.97
N SER A 297 7.54 -12.26 5.92
CA SER A 297 8.72 -11.41 5.77
C SER A 297 9.65 -11.95 4.69
N VAL A 298 10.28 -11.06 3.93
CA VAL A 298 11.12 -11.42 2.77
C VAL A 298 12.47 -10.69 2.78
N TYR A 299 13.46 -11.27 2.12
CA TYR A 299 14.70 -10.59 1.78
C TYR A 299 14.56 -9.98 0.38
N MET A 300 14.48 -8.68 0.29
CA MET A 300 14.26 -8.01 -1.00
C MET A 300 14.95 -6.65 -1.09
N LYS A 301 15.26 -6.26 -2.33
CA LYS A 301 15.56 -4.88 -2.70
C LYS A 301 14.63 -4.51 -3.84
N ALA A 302 13.89 -3.43 -3.68
CA ALA A 302 13.03 -2.88 -4.70
C ALA A 302 13.61 -1.58 -5.25
N LYS A 303 13.37 -1.34 -6.53
CA LYS A 303 13.53 -0.03 -7.18
C LYS A 303 12.27 0.25 -7.97
N SER A 304 11.84 1.49 -7.98
CA SER A 304 10.70 1.94 -8.77
C SER A 304 11.07 3.19 -9.56
N SER A 305 10.38 3.40 -10.66
CA SER A 305 10.48 4.61 -11.47
C SER A 305 9.15 4.87 -12.14
N TYR A 306 8.94 6.11 -12.57
CA TYR A 306 7.81 6.51 -13.39
C TYR A 306 8.25 6.55 -14.85
N LEU A 307 7.40 6.07 -15.73
CA LEU A 307 7.58 6.19 -17.17
C LEU A 307 6.63 7.28 -17.67
N LEU A 308 7.18 8.35 -18.23
CA LEU A 308 6.41 9.42 -18.85
C LEU A 308 6.10 9.10 -20.32
N GLU A 309 6.90 8.22 -20.92
CA GLU A 309 6.76 7.75 -22.30
C GLU A 309 6.95 6.22 -22.34
N PRO A 310 6.36 5.52 -23.31
CA PRO A 310 6.55 4.09 -23.48
C PRO A 310 8.02 3.73 -23.68
N MET A 311 8.47 2.66 -23.07
CA MET A 311 9.83 2.14 -23.26
C MET A 311 10.02 1.64 -24.70
N SER A 312 11.23 1.83 -25.22
CA SER A 312 11.66 1.21 -26.47
C SER A 312 11.81 -0.31 -26.35
N ASP A 313 11.83 -1.02 -27.49
CA ASP A 313 12.06 -2.48 -27.52
C ASP A 313 13.35 -2.87 -26.81
N ALA A 314 14.43 -2.10 -27.03
CA ALA A 314 15.70 -2.32 -26.33
C ALA A 314 15.59 -2.10 -24.82
N GLY A 315 14.81 -1.08 -24.40
CA GLY A 315 14.53 -0.82 -22.97
C GLY A 315 13.80 -1.98 -22.32
N ILE A 316 12.77 -2.50 -22.96
CA ILE A 316 11.99 -3.66 -22.48
C ILE A 316 12.89 -4.91 -22.41
N LEU A 317 13.68 -5.17 -23.47
CA LEU A 317 14.60 -6.32 -23.49
C LEU A 317 15.65 -6.27 -22.37
N ASN A 318 16.14 -5.07 -22.03
CA ASN A 318 17.10 -4.90 -20.94
C ASN A 318 16.52 -5.14 -19.54
N LEU A 319 15.20 -5.07 -19.37
CA LEU A 319 14.52 -5.39 -18.11
C LEU A 319 14.25 -6.90 -17.94
N MET A 320 14.32 -7.67 -19.03
CA MET A 320 14.08 -9.11 -19.06
C MET A 320 15.34 -9.92 -18.70
#